data_b81bcd3f104a287f3cea9cafba524b05
#
_entry.id   b81bcd3f104a287f3cea9cafba524b05
#
_cell.length_a   1.000
_cell.length_b   1.000
_cell.length_c   1.000
_cell.angle_alpha   90.00
_cell.angle_beta   90.00
_cell.angle_gamma   90.00
#
_symmetry.space_group_name_H-M   'P 1'
#
loop_
_entity.id
_entity.type
_entity.pdbx_description
1 polymer ?
#
loop_
_entity_poly.entity_id
_entity_poly.type
_entity_poly.pdbx_seq_one_letter_code
_entity_poly.pdbx_strand_id
1 'polypeptide(L)'
;ILKPAMSVLGAAIESDALSMYADVSKEVSDIGAACSIADVLNSSKDLTDSLASDDRCLILNTQANVDLVDALKGLFNDPAKLSENYRKGMVANNFLGYTDVYQNTLMPIHTTGTDDGTGDYLVNGASESGASITVDTGAGTLVKGDIIYFTGVYSVHPETKVSTGVLKPFAVAATTGTSATAITITPSLVASGAKQNVTAVPADNAPVLCVESDRSTVVAASADYGISLGFGKNAFAFATADLIMPKGVDFSAREEMDGISMRVVRQYTIADDKFPCRLDVLYGYKTIREQEAVRIGSN
;
A
#
# COMPACT_ATOMS: atom_id res chain seq x y z
N ILE A 1 9.69 -27.37 18.41
CA ILE A 1 10.79 -26.46 17.98
C ILE A 1 10.49 -25.87 16.59
N LEU A 2 10.02 -26.66 15.59
CA LEU A 2 9.76 -26.16 14.22
C LEU A 2 8.52 -25.26 14.12
N LYS A 3 7.45 -25.54 14.86
CA LYS A 3 6.18 -24.78 14.77
C LYS A 3 6.32 -23.27 15.04
N PRO A 4 7.03 -22.82 16.07
CA PRO A 4 7.29 -21.38 16.25
C PRO A 4 8.12 -20.76 15.12
N ALA A 5 9.13 -21.48 14.62
CA ALA A 5 9.97 -21.00 13.52
C ALA A 5 9.16 -20.82 12.22
N MET A 6 8.25 -21.76 11.92
CA MET A 6 7.35 -21.68 10.77
C MET A 6 6.38 -20.50 10.90
N SER A 7 5.85 -20.24 12.11
CA SER A 7 4.98 -19.10 12.38
C SER A 7 5.71 -17.76 12.16
N VAL A 8 6.95 -17.64 12.65
CA VAL A 8 7.75 -16.43 12.44
C VAL A 8 8.07 -16.22 10.95
N LEU A 9 8.37 -17.30 10.22
CA LEU A 9 8.63 -17.23 8.78
C LEU A 9 7.38 -16.80 8.02
N GLY A 10 6.21 -17.36 8.35
CA GLY A 10 4.93 -16.95 7.77
C GLY A 10 4.63 -15.47 8.01
N ALA A 11 4.79 -14.99 9.24
CA ALA A 11 4.60 -13.58 9.58
C ALA A 11 5.58 -12.66 8.82
N ALA A 12 6.83 -13.08 8.64
CA ALA A 12 7.81 -12.32 7.87
C ALA A 12 7.42 -12.21 6.38
N ILE A 13 6.94 -13.29 5.77
CA ILE A 13 6.47 -13.30 4.37
C ILE A 13 5.25 -12.38 4.21
N GLU A 14 4.32 -12.44 5.15
CA GLU A 14 3.12 -11.60 5.14
C GLU A 14 3.47 -10.12 5.29
N SER A 15 4.31 -9.77 6.25
CA SER A 15 4.80 -8.40 6.44
C SER A 15 5.54 -7.86 5.22
N ASP A 16 6.35 -8.70 4.58
CA ASP A 16 7.07 -8.33 3.35
C ASP A 16 6.10 -8.09 2.18
N ALA A 17 5.10 -8.97 2.00
CA ALA A 17 4.07 -8.78 0.98
C ALA A 17 3.22 -7.52 1.23
N LEU A 18 2.89 -7.22 2.48
CA LEU A 18 2.14 -6.00 2.83
C LEU A 18 2.93 -4.72 2.54
N SER A 19 4.26 -4.78 2.42
CA SER A 19 5.09 -3.63 2.04
C SER A 19 4.75 -3.05 0.65
N MET A 20 3.99 -3.79 -0.19
CA MET A 20 3.46 -3.28 -1.47
C MET A 20 2.52 -2.08 -1.31
N TYR A 21 2.02 -1.78 -0.11
CA TYR A 21 1.24 -0.57 0.13
C TYR A 21 1.96 0.70 -0.35
N ALA A 22 3.29 0.71 -0.24
CA ALA A 22 4.12 1.85 -0.62
C ALA A 22 4.12 2.14 -2.13
N ASP A 23 3.70 1.18 -2.96
CA ASP A 23 3.58 1.37 -4.40
C ASP A 23 2.19 1.93 -4.80
N VAL A 24 1.25 2.01 -3.86
CA VAL A 24 -0.11 2.51 -4.09
C VAL A 24 -0.13 4.02 -4.00
N SER A 25 -0.51 4.69 -5.10
CA SER A 25 -0.51 6.15 -5.19
C SER A 25 -1.77 6.80 -4.60
N LYS A 26 -2.89 6.07 -4.53
CA LYS A 26 -4.12 6.60 -3.97
C LYS A 26 -4.18 6.41 -2.48
N GLU A 27 -4.48 7.48 -1.80
CA GLU A 27 -4.66 7.49 -0.36
C GLU A 27 -5.89 8.29 0.03
N VAL A 28 -6.63 7.78 0.99
CA VAL A 28 -7.60 8.51 1.79
C VAL A 28 -6.99 8.64 3.16
N SER A 29 -6.48 9.81 3.50
CA SER A 29 -5.79 10.07 4.77
C SER A 29 -6.55 11.09 5.61
N ASP A 30 -6.57 10.82 6.90
CA ASP A 30 -6.98 11.74 7.97
C ASP A 30 -5.99 11.47 9.12
N ILE A 31 -4.78 12.01 8.95
CA ILE A 31 -3.65 11.71 9.85
C ILE A 31 -3.90 12.39 11.20
N GLY A 32 -3.84 11.60 12.25
CA GLY A 32 -4.14 12.07 13.61
C GLY A 32 -5.60 11.90 14.02
N ALA A 33 -6.46 11.38 13.15
CA ALA A 33 -7.86 11.10 13.44
C ALA A 33 -8.18 9.59 13.38
N ALA A 34 -9.27 9.21 14.02
CA ALA A 34 -9.79 7.85 14.00
C ALA A 34 -10.39 7.52 12.62
N CYS A 35 -10.19 6.29 12.15
CA CYS A 35 -10.75 5.84 10.88
C CYS A 35 -12.28 5.95 10.88
N SER A 36 -12.83 6.67 9.92
CA SER A 36 -14.26 6.93 9.80
C SER A 36 -14.92 6.07 8.70
N ILE A 37 -16.26 5.96 8.76
CA ILE A 37 -17.04 5.35 7.69
C ILE A 37 -16.88 6.13 6.37
N ALA A 38 -16.68 7.45 6.46
CA ALA A 38 -16.48 8.30 5.29
C ALA A 38 -15.18 7.96 4.57
N ASP A 39 -14.11 7.61 5.29
CA ASP A 39 -12.82 7.25 4.68
C ASP A 39 -12.94 5.93 3.90
N VAL A 40 -13.64 4.95 4.45
CA VAL A 40 -13.93 3.68 3.75
C VAL A 40 -14.81 3.92 2.51
N LEU A 41 -15.82 4.80 2.60
CA LEU A 41 -16.65 5.15 1.44
C LEU A 41 -15.86 5.91 0.38
N ASN A 42 -14.98 6.85 0.77
CA ASN A 42 -14.12 7.56 -0.15
C ASN A 42 -13.10 6.63 -0.84
N SER A 43 -12.57 5.66 -0.10
CA SER A 43 -11.68 4.64 -0.70
C SER A 43 -12.42 3.78 -1.73
N SER A 44 -13.65 3.35 -1.43
CA SER A 44 -14.50 2.64 -2.38
C SER A 44 -14.87 3.48 -3.61
N LYS A 45 -15.13 4.78 -3.41
CA LYS A 45 -15.34 5.74 -4.51
C LYS A 45 -14.11 5.82 -5.41
N ASP A 46 -12.91 5.97 -4.85
CA ASP A 46 -11.67 6.09 -5.61
C ASP A 46 -11.36 4.83 -6.43
N LEU A 47 -11.73 3.64 -5.93
CA LEU A 47 -11.68 2.40 -6.70
C LEU A 47 -12.70 2.40 -7.85
N THR A 48 -13.90 2.90 -7.62
CA THR A 48 -14.95 2.97 -8.64
C THR A 48 -14.55 3.97 -9.74
N ASP A 49 -14.05 5.13 -9.38
CA ASP A 49 -13.56 6.15 -10.32
C ASP A 49 -12.39 5.64 -11.19
N SER A 50 -11.68 4.63 -10.70
CA SER A 50 -10.59 3.95 -11.41
C SER A 50 -11.02 2.78 -12.26
N LEU A 51 -12.31 2.46 -12.28
CA LEU A 51 -12.86 1.29 -12.95
C LEU A 51 -12.27 -0.03 -12.41
N ALA A 52 -11.96 -0.08 -11.10
CA ALA A 52 -11.52 -1.30 -10.45
C ALA A 52 -12.64 -2.36 -10.45
N SER A 53 -12.25 -3.62 -10.42
CA SER A 53 -13.20 -4.75 -10.37
C SER A 53 -14.16 -4.64 -9.18
N ASP A 54 -15.34 -5.25 -9.30
CA ASP A 54 -16.34 -5.27 -8.23
C ASP A 54 -15.95 -6.23 -7.07
N ASP A 55 -15.06 -7.18 -7.35
CA ASP A 55 -14.52 -8.12 -6.37
C ASP A 55 -13.37 -7.43 -5.60
N ARG A 56 -13.74 -6.78 -4.50
CA ARG A 56 -12.84 -5.91 -3.71
C ARG A 56 -12.64 -6.46 -2.32
N CYS A 57 -11.41 -6.38 -1.86
CA CYS A 57 -10.99 -6.78 -0.52
C CYS A 57 -10.52 -5.54 0.28
N LEU A 58 -10.86 -5.50 1.55
CA LEU A 58 -10.39 -4.49 2.50
C LEU A 58 -9.64 -5.19 3.64
N ILE A 59 -8.38 -4.82 3.84
CA ILE A 59 -7.59 -5.27 4.99
C ILE A 59 -7.41 -4.07 5.93
N LEU A 60 -8.00 -4.16 7.11
CA LEU A 60 -7.93 -3.14 8.14
C LEU A 60 -6.79 -3.42 9.11
N ASN A 61 -6.15 -2.36 9.58
CA ASN A 61 -5.33 -2.47 10.77
C ASN A 61 -6.22 -2.65 12.01
N THR A 62 -5.63 -3.07 13.12
CA THR A 62 -6.39 -3.38 14.33
C THR A 62 -7.08 -2.15 14.93
N GLN A 63 -6.47 -0.98 14.88
CA GLN A 63 -7.05 0.25 15.41
C GLN A 63 -8.19 0.75 14.52
N ALA A 64 -8.00 0.80 13.21
CA ALA A 64 -9.05 1.19 12.26
C ALA A 64 -10.30 0.29 12.37
N ASN A 65 -10.12 -1.02 12.63
CA ASN A 65 -11.26 -1.89 12.87
C ASN A 65 -12.03 -1.50 14.15
N VAL A 66 -11.33 -1.16 15.25
CA VAL A 66 -11.97 -0.71 16.48
C VAL A 66 -12.76 0.58 16.24
N ASP A 67 -12.18 1.54 15.57
CA ASP A 67 -12.78 2.84 15.27
C ASP A 67 -14.05 2.69 14.42
N LEU A 68 -14.00 1.84 13.38
CA LEU A 68 -15.15 1.55 12.53
C LEU A 68 -16.26 0.83 13.27
N VAL A 69 -15.94 -0.14 14.11
CA VAL A 69 -16.96 -0.84 14.94
C VAL A 69 -17.61 0.12 15.92
N ASP A 70 -16.85 1.04 16.53
CA ASP A 70 -17.38 2.08 17.39
C ASP A 70 -18.27 3.08 16.63
N ALA A 71 -17.86 3.49 15.44
CA ALA A 71 -18.67 4.38 14.57
C ALA A 71 -19.97 3.73 14.10
N LEU A 72 -20.02 2.41 13.96
CA LEU A 72 -21.21 1.67 13.54
C LEU A 72 -22.24 1.46 14.65
N LYS A 73 -21.88 1.67 15.90
CA LYS A 73 -22.82 1.53 17.04
C LYS A 73 -23.96 2.54 16.89
N GLY A 74 -25.13 2.09 16.54
CA GLY A 74 -26.34 2.90 16.41
C GLY A 74 -26.72 3.34 14.99
N LEU A 75 -25.91 3.04 13.97
CA LEU A 75 -26.23 3.41 12.58
C LEU A 75 -26.97 2.31 11.79
N PHE A 76 -26.75 1.03 12.10
CA PHE A 76 -27.33 -0.09 11.39
C PHE A 76 -28.18 -0.96 12.32
N ASN A 77 -29.48 -1.06 12.01
CA ASN A 77 -30.45 -1.86 12.74
C ASN A 77 -30.73 -3.23 12.09
N ASP A 78 -29.81 -3.79 11.30
CA ASP A 78 -29.93 -5.17 10.83
C ASP A 78 -29.55 -6.14 11.97
N PRO A 79 -30.53 -6.84 12.57
CA PRO A 79 -30.24 -7.65 13.77
C PRO A 79 -29.29 -8.81 13.50
N ALA A 80 -29.22 -9.32 12.27
CA ALA A 80 -28.34 -10.44 11.92
C ALA A 80 -26.87 -9.99 11.81
N LYS A 81 -26.59 -8.91 11.09
CA LYS A 81 -25.24 -8.36 10.91
C LYS A 81 -24.72 -7.71 12.19
N LEU A 82 -25.59 -6.99 12.91
CA LEU A 82 -25.24 -6.39 14.20
C LEU A 82 -24.84 -7.46 15.23
N SER A 83 -25.53 -8.58 15.27
CA SER A 83 -25.21 -9.70 16.14
C SER A 83 -23.85 -10.32 15.82
N GLU A 84 -23.47 -10.41 14.55
CA GLU A 84 -22.18 -10.95 14.14
C GLU A 84 -21.02 -9.99 14.46
N ASN A 85 -21.17 -8.70 14.17
CA ASN A 85 -20.21 -7.67 14.50
C ASN A 85 -19.98 -7.58 16.01
N TYR A 86 -21.06 -7.64 16.80
CA TYR A 86 -20.97 -7.61 18.26
C TYR A 86 -20.25 -8.82 18.84
N ARG A 87 -20.47 -10.01 18.28
CA ARG A 87 -19.82 -11.24 18.78
C ARG A 87 -18.36 -11.35 18.39
N LYS A 88 -18.01 -10.91 17.18
CA LYS A 88 -16.66 -11.05 16.61
C LYS A 88 -15.76 -9.83 16.86
N GLY A 89 -16.36 -8.66 17.16
CA GLY A 89 -15.62 -7.40 17.24
C GLY A 89 -14.97 -7.00 15.92
N MET A 90 -15.54 -7.43 14.78
CA MET A 90 -15.05 -7.18 13.43
C MET A 90 -16.17 -6.63 12.56
N VAL A 91 -15.81 -5.84 11.56
CA VAL A 91 -16.73 -5.42 10.51
C VAL A 91 -17.11 -6.63 9.64
N ALA A 92 -18.41 -6.78 9.32
CA ALA A 92 -18.89 -7.89 8.50
C ALA A 92 -18.48 -7.73 7.03
N ASN A 93 -18.44 -8.86 6.30
CA ASN A 93 -18.25 -8.87 4.85
C ASN A 93 -19.40 -8.15 4.11
N ASN A 94 -19.20 -7.80 2.85
CA ASN A 94 -20.09 -6.97 2.03
C ASN A 94 -20.38 -5.60 2.70
N PHE A 95 -19.32 -4.91 3.07
CA PHE A 95 -19.35 -3.64 3.77
C PHE A 95 -18.86 -2.50 2.88
N LEU A 96 -19.70 -1.47 2.70
CA LEU A 96 -19.36 -0.21 2.02
C LEU A 96 -18.65 -0.37 0.65
N GLY A 97 -19.07 -1.37 -0.14
CA GLY A 97 -18.53 -1.61 -1.48
C GLY A 97 -17.33 -2.57 -1.52
N TYR A 98 -16.99 -3.20 -0.41
CA TYR A 98 -16.02 -4.28 -0.33
C TYR A 98 -16.70 -5.61 -0.10
N THR A 99 -16.31 -6.63 -0.88
CA THR A 99 -16.86 -7.98 -0.78
C THR A 99 -16.35 -8.68 0.47
N ASP A 100 -15.05 -8.61 0.70
CA ASP A 100 -14.38 -9.23 1.83
C ASP A 100 -13.68 -8.19 2.69
N VAL A 101 -13.83 -8.32 4.01
CA VAL A 101 -13.18 -7.45 4.99
C VAL A 101 -12.39 -8.32 5.97
N TYR A 102 -11.11 -8.05 6.08
CA TYR A 102 -10.19 -8.73 6.99
C TYR A 102 -9.54 -7.75 7.95
N GLN A 103 -9.17 -8.24 9.11
CA GLN A 103 -8.34 -7.53 10.08
C GLN A 103 -6.98 -8.19 10.13
N ASN A 104 -5.91 -7.39 10.11
CA ASN A 104 -4.55 -7.90 10.17
C ASN A 104 -3.72 -7.11 11.18
N THR A 105 -2.96 -7.84 12.01
CA THR A 105 -2.06 -7.27 13.02
C THR A 105 -0.70 -6.88 12.47
N LEU A 106 -0.36 -7.31 11.25
CA LEU A 106 0.91 -7.04 10.57
C LEU A 106 0.81 -5.89 9.57
N MET A 107 -0.33 -5.17 9.56
CA MET A 107 -0.47 -3.98 8.72
C MET A 107 0.61 -2.96 9.08
N PRO A 108 1.29 -2.39 8.06
CA PRO A 108 2.40 -1.49 8.29
C PRO A 108 1.95 -0.16 8.89
N ILE A 109 2.86 0.46 9.64
CA ILE A 109 2.81 1.87 10.00
C ILE A 109 3.70 2.60 9.01
N HIS A 110 3.20 3.68 8.42
CA HIS A 110 3.98 4.55 7.55
C HIS A 110 4.51 5.73 8.35
N THR A 111 5.80 6.01 8.19
CA THR A 111 6.45 7.21 8.72
C THR A 111 6.80 8.11 7.56
N THR A 112 6.25 9.31 7.52
CA THR A 112 6.50 10.30 6.46
C THR A 112 7.95 10.81 6.50
N GLY A 113 8.39 11.35 5.38
CA GLY A 113 9.69 11.99 5.30
C GLY A 113 9.80 13.24 6.16
N THR A 114 10.93 13.93 6.10
CA THR A 114 11.17 15.19 6.81
C THR A 114 10.78 16.42 6.01
N ASP A 115 10.35 16.25 4.75
CA ASP A 115 9.70 17.30 3.99
C ASP A 115 8.35 17.63 4.65
N ASP A 116 8.15 18.88 5.00
CA ASP A 116 6.93 19.33 5.69
C ASP A 116 5.79 19.68 4.73
N GLY A 117 5.94 19.36 3.45
CA GLY A 117 4.92 19.56 2.43
C GLY A 117 4.58 21.02 2.11
N THR A 118 5.36 21.98 2.58
CA THR A 118 5.12 23.40 2.31
C THR A 118 5.62 23.84 0.92
N GLY A 119 6.03 22.91 0.06
CA GLY A 119 6.46 23.16 -1.31
C GLY A 119 7.94 23.51 -1.40
N ASP A 120 8.78 22.91 -0.57
CA ASP A 120 10.23 23.12 -0.58
C ASP A 120 10.85 22.65 -1.89
N TYR A 121 10.39 21.53 -2.44
CA TYR A 121 10.81 21.05 -3.75
C TYR A 121 10.02 21.72 -4.88
N LEU A 122 10.74 22.23 -5.86
CA LEU A 122 10.19 22.76 -7.09
C LEU A 122 10.58 21.87 -8.29
N VAL A 123 9.69 21.69 -9.23
CA VAL A 123 10.00 20.98 -10.48
C VAL A 123 11.00 21.79 -11.29
N ASN A 124 12.14 21.20 -11.67
CA ASN A 124 13.19 21.85 -12.44
C ASN A 124 13.05 21.49 -13.92
N GLY A 125 12.52 22.42 -14.69
CA GLY A 125 12.35 22.31 -16.11
C GLY A 125 10.91 22.10 -16.56
N ALA A 126 10.59 22.62 -17.74
CA ALA A 126 9.31 22.40 -18.41
C ALA A 126 9.33 21.04 -19.13
N SER A 127 8.21 20.31 -19.10
CA SER A 127 8.02 19.04 -19.82
C SER A 127 8.58 17.81 -19.11
N GLU A 128 8.77 17.85 -17.80
CA GLU A 128 9.12 16.69 -16.99
C GLU A 128 8.01 15.62 -17.09
N SER A 129 8.38 14.38 -17.42
CA SER A 129 7.46 13.25 -17.62
C SER A 129 8.13 11.91 -17.33
N GLY A 130 7.33 10.86 -17.15
CA GLY A 130 7.86 9.54 -16.86
C GLY A 130 7.86 9.21 -15.37
N ALA A 131 8.77 8.34 -14.94
CA ALA A 131 8.86 7.86 -13.56
C ALA A 131 9.86 8.64 -12.69
N SER A 132 10.68 9.51 -13.28
CA SER A 132 11.66 10.34 -12.56
C SER A 132 11.42 11.78 -12.95
N ILE A 133 11.16 12.62 -11.98
CA ILE A 133 10.93 14.06 -12.13
C ILE A 133 12.11 14.80 -11.54
N THR A 134 12.70 15.70 -12.33
CA THR A 134 13.81 16.54 -11.88
C THR A 134 13.28 17.66 -10.98
N VAL A 135 13.91 17.86 -9.84
CA VAL A 135 13.52 18.88 -8.86
C VAL A 135 14.73 19.66 -8.36
N ASP A 136 14.48 20.82 -7.80
CA ASP A 136 15.49 21.64 -7.14
C ASP A 136 14.96 22.26 -5.83
N THR A 137 15.78 23.03 -5.15
CA THR A 137 15.50 23.86 -3.96
C THR A 137 14.97 23.14 -2.70
N GLY A 138 14.71 21.84 -2.73
CA GLY A 138 14.18 21.12 -1.57
C GLY A 138 15.21 20.86 -0.46
N ALA A 139 14.77 20.79 0.77
CA ALA A 139 15.60 20.58 1.96
C ALA A 139 15.20 19.37 2.80
N GLY A 140 14.02 18.78 2.60
CA GLY A 140 13.52 17.63 3.31
C GLY A 140 13.82 16.30 2.61
N THR A 141 13.58 15.18 3.29
CA THR A 141 13.58 13.84 2.71
C THR A 141 12.16 13.42 2.41
N LEU A 142 11.95 12.74 1.28
CA LEU A 142 10.73 12.00 0.99
C LEU A 142 11.04 10.51 1.15
N VAL A 143 10.18 9.79 1.84
CA VAL A 143 10.34 8.35 2.10
C VAL A 143 9.54 7.56 1.04
N LYS A 144 10.04 6.37 0.69
CA LYS A 144 9.27 5.47 -0.18
C LYS A 144 7.87 5.23 0.41
N GLY A 145 6.85 5.57 -0.38
CA GLY A 145 5.45 5.47 0.04
C GLY A 145 4.80 6.80 0.42
N ASP A 146 5.54 7.90 0.55
CA ASP A 146 4.94 9.23 0.69
C ASP A 146 4.10 9.56 -0.52
N ILE A 147 2.97 10.24 -0.30
CA ILE A 147 2.10 10.72 -1.38
C ILE A 147 2.41 12.18 -1.66
N ILE A 148 2.69 12.44 -2.93
CA ILE A 148 2.99 13.79 -3.41
C ILE A 148 2.05 14.19 -4.55
N TYR A 149 1.86 15.49 -4.68
CA TYR A 149 1.08 16.10 -5.75
C TYR A 149 1.93 17.18 -6.42
N PHE A 150 1.74 17.33 -7.73
CA PHE A 150 2.32 18.47 -8.47
C PHE A 150 1.25 19.50 -8.73
N THR A 151 1.50 20.74 -8.40
CA THR A 151 0.57 21.84 -8.63
C THR A 151 0.23 21.95 -10.13
N GLY A 152 -1.07 21.99 -10.45
CA GLY A 152 -1.57 22.09 -11.82
C GLY A 152 -1.66 20.78 -12.59
N VAL A 153 -1.29 19.65 -11.99
CA VAL A 153 -1.37 18.31 -12.60
C VAL A 153 -2.61 17.57 -12.10
N TYR A 154 -3.63 17.47 -12.94
CA TYR A 154 -4.91 16.86 -12.58
C TYR A 154 -5.06 15.45 -13.15
N SER A 155 -5.77 14.61 -12.42
CA SER A 155 -6.16 13.28 -12.86
C SER A 155 -7.10 13.34 -14.08
N VAL A 156 -7.06 12.32 -14.92
CA VAL A 156 -8.00 12.16 -16.03
C VAL A 156 -8.78 10.85 -15.86
N HIS A 157 -10.00 10.85 -16.36
CA HIS A 157 -10.81 9.64 -16.42
C HIS A 157 -10.12 8.57 -17.29
N PRO A 158 -10.04 7.29 -16.87
CA PRO A 158 -9.26 6.27 -17.56
C PRO A 158 -9.64 6.06 -19.04
N GLU A 159 -10.92 6.16 -19.38
CA GLU A 159 -11.42 5.93 -20.74
C GLU A 159 -11.55 7.22 -21.55
N THR A 160 -12.25 8.23 -21.01
CA THR A 160 -12.58 9.45 -21.74
C THR A 160 -11.44 10.46 -21.83
N LYS A 161 -10.41 10.30 -20.96
CA LYS A 161 -9.26 11.22 -20.84
C LYS A 161 -9.65 12.69 -20.49
N VAL A 162 -10.88 12.90 -20.04
CA VAL A 162 -11.34 14.19 -19.56
C VAL A 162 -10.83 14.43 -18.14
N SER A 163 -10.44 15.67 -17.83
CA SER A 163 -10.00 16.04 -16.50
C SER A 163 -11.07 15.77 -15.44
N THR A 164 -10.69 15.20 -14.32
CA THR A 164 -11.56 15.03 -13.15
C THR A 164 -11.59 16.29 -12.26
N GLY A 165 -10.74 17.28 -12.53
CA GLY A 165 -10.59 18.49 -11.68
C GLY A 165 -9.87 18.23 -10.36
N VAL A 166 -9.36 17.05 -10.11
CA VAL A 166 -8.70 16.63 -8.87
C VAL A 166 -7.21 16.43 -9.13
N LEU A 167 -6.33 16.97 -8.29
CA LEU A 167 -4.88 16.77 -8.40
C LEU A 167 -4.56 15.27 -8.38
N LYS A 168 -3.64 14.86 -9.24
CA LYS A 168 -3.21 13.47 -9.35
C LYS A 168 -2.25 13.12 -8.22
N PRO A 169 -2.55 12.11 -7.38
CA PRO A 169 -1.61 11.58 -6.42
C PRO A 169 -0.52 10.73 -7.08
N PHE A 170 0.68 10.83 -6.56
CA PHE A 170 1.82 9.98 -6.92
C PHE A 170 2.47 9.47 -5.64
N ALA A 171 2.83 8.20 -5.60
CA ALA A 171 3.63 7.65 -4.52
C ALA A 171 5.13 7.79 -4.84
N VAL A 172 5.92 8.15 -3.85
CA VAL A 172 7.38 8.16 -3.95
C VAL A 172 7.87 6.71 -4.00
N ALA A 173 8.53 6.33 -5.09
CA ALA A 173 8.97 4.95 -5.32
C ALA A 173 10.31 4.62 -4.64
N ALA A 174 11.12 5.63 -4.33
CA ALA A 174 12.40 5.46 -3.66
C ALA A 174 12.67 6.64 -2.72
N THR A 175 13.13 6.33 -1.51
CA THR A 175 13.51 7.36 -0.52
C THR A 175 14.58 8.28 -1.08
N THR A 176 14.38 9.59 -0.92
CA THR A 176 15.29 10.64 -1.38
C THR A 176 16.32 11.01 -0.31
N GLY A 177 17.40 11.69 -0.72
CA GLY A 177 18.28 12.42 0.20
C GLY A 177 17.66 13.78 0.59
N THR A 178 18.31 14.48 1.51
CA THR A 178 17.87 15.80 2.03
C THR A 178 17.96 16.96 1.03
N SER A 179 18.53 16.77 -0.12
CA SER A 179 18.64 17.77 -1.20
C SER A 179 18.60 17.01 -2.52
N ALA A 180 17.46 16.37 -2.76
CA ALA A 180 17.30 15.56 -3.95
C ALA A 180 17.22 16.43 -5.20
N THR A 181 17.84 15.97 -6.27
CA THR A 181 17.73 16.59 -7.60
C THR A 181 16.74 15.87 -8.52
N ALA A 182 16.20 14.74 -8.06
CA ALA A 182 15.15 14.00 -8.75
C ALA A 182 14.35 13.17 -7.77
N ILE A 183 13.05 13.04 -8.02
CA ILE A 183 12.11 12.22 -7.27
C ILE A 183 11.60 11.12 -8.21
N THR A 184 11.71 9.86 -7.77
CA THR A 184 11.15 8.73 -8.50
C THR A 184 9.73 8.48 -8.02
N ILE A 185 8.78 8.45 -8.95
CA ILE A 185 7.35 8.36 -8.67
C ILE A 185 6.69 7.12 -9.27
N THR A 186 5.61 6.70 -8.68
CA THR A 186 4.68 5.72 -9.22
C THR A 186 3.22 6.22 -9.05
N PRO A 187 2.36 6.12 -10.09
CA PRO A 187 2.64 5.73 -11.47
C PRO A 187 3.53 6.72 -12.23
N SER A 188 4.05 6.31 -13.37
CA SER A 188 4.75 7.24 -14.27
C SER A 188 3.79 8.33 -14.77
N LEU A 189 4.26 9.57 -14.82
CA LEU A 189 3.50 10.71 -15.32
C LEU A 189 3.43 10.66 -16.85
N VAL A 190 2.23 10.56 -17.40
CA VAL A 190 1.97 10.49 -18.85
C VAL A 190 0.84 11.45 -19.22
N ALA A 191 1.18 12.53 -19.92
CA ALA A 191 0.23 13.58 -20.30
C ALA A 191 -0.46 13.38 -21.65
N SER A 192 -0.11 12.35 -22.42
CA SER A 192 -0.71 12.10 -23.73
C SER A 192 -0.68 10.63 -24.15
N GLY A 193 -1.52 10.26 -25.11
CA GLY A 193 -1.59 8.91 -25.65
C GLY A 193 -2.49 7.96 -24.89
N ALA A 194 -2.46 6.66 -25.25
CA ALA A 194 -3.35 5.65 -24.71
C ALA A 194 -3.22 5.46 -23.18
N LYS A 195 -2.02 5.67 -22.65
CA LYS A 195 -1.71 5.54 -21.21
C LYS A 195 -1.80 6.88 -20.45
N GLN A 196 -2.38 7.90 -21.06
CA GLN A 196 -2.56 9.20 -20.41
C GLN A 196 -3.25 9.05 -19.06
N ASN A 197 -2.63 9.60 -18.01
CA ASN A 197 -3.14 9.58 -16.63
C ASN A 197 -3.23 10.97 -16.00
N VAL A 198 -2.71 12.00 -16.65
CA VAL A 198 -2.77 13.40 -16.22
C VAL A 198 -3.18 14.33 -17.36
N THR A 199 -3.67 15.51 -17.02
CA THR A 199 -4.08 16.54 -17.99
C THR A 199 -2.89 17.21 -18.67
N ALA A 200 -1.83 17.45 -17.93
CA ALA A 200 -0.62 18.14 -18.38
C ALA A 200 0.59 17.68 -17.56
N VAL A 201 1.78 17.92 -18.06
CA VAL A 201 3.02 17.81 -17.30
C VAL A 201 3.14 19.00 -16.33
N PRO A 202 3.86 18.84 -15.21
CA PRO A 202 4.10 19.95 -14.31
C PRO A 202 4.84 21.10 -15.03
N ALA A 203 4.50 22.32 -14.64
CA ALA A 203 5.22 23.50 -15.12
C ALA A 203 6.59 23.60 -14.45
N ASP A 204 7.50 24.35 -15.08
CA ASP A 204 8.75 24.73 -14.44
C ASP A 204 8.48 25.52 -13.15
N ASN A 205 9.22 25.23 -12.09
CA ASN A 205 9.01 25.75 -10.75
C ASN A 205 7.64 25.42 -10.12
N ALA A 206 6.94 24.39 -10.59
CA ALA A 206 5.71 23.93 -9.94
C ALA A 206 6.04 23.31 -8.58
N PRO A 207 5.38 23.74 -7.49
CA PRO A 207 5.59 23.16 -6.16
C PRO A 207 5.20 21.67 -6.11
N VAL A 208 6.03 20.88 -5.45
CA VAL A 208 5.72 19.53 -5.01
C VAL A 208 5.07 19.61 -3.65
N LEU A 209 3.86 19.09 -3.52
CA LEU A 209 3.04 19.20 -2.32
C LEU A 209 2.96 17.84 -1.63
N CYS A 210 3.27 17.78 -0.33
CA CYS A 210 3.00 16.66 0.56
C CYS A 210 1.77 17.01 1.40
N VAL A 211 0.58 16.70 0.90
CA VAL A 211 -0.69 17.02 1.54
C VAL A 211 -1.56 15.78 1.63
N GLU A 212 -2.49 15.80 2.59
CA GLU A 212 -3.47 14.72 2.75
C GLU A 212 -4.43 14.60 1.56
N SER A 213 -5.32 13.65 1.61
CA SER A 213 -6.28 13.37 0.54
C SER A 213 -7.27 14.51 0.28
N ASP A 214 -7.46 15.42 1.24
CA ASP A 214 -8.22 16.66 1.08
C ASP A 214 -7.51 17.73 0.23
N ARG A 215 -6.20 17.53 -0.04
CA ARG A 215 -5.29 18.40 -0.82
C ARG A 215 -5.11 19.82 -0.25
N SER A 216 -5.41 19.98 1.03
CA SER A 216 -5.29 21.25 1.75
C SER A 216 -4.53 21.11 3.06
N THR A 217 -4.68 20.00 3.75
CA THR A 217 -3.98 19.72 4.99
C THR A 217 -2.57 19.22 4.69
N VAL A 218 -1.59 19.92 5.19
CA VAL A 218 -0.17 19.55 5.03
C VAL A 218 0.15 18.38 5.94
N VAL A 219 0.81 17.36 5.40
CA VAL A 219 1.29 16.21 6.17
C VAL A 219 2.48 16.65 7.02
N ALA A 220 2.41 16.40 8.31
CA ALA A 220 3.51 16.75 9.20
C ALA A 220 4.77 15.93 8.91
N ALA A 221 5.93 16.54 9.06
CA ALA A 221 7.21 15.87 8.94
C ALA A 221 7.35 14.75 10.00
N SER A 222 7.84 13.59 9.57
CA SER A 222 8.04 12.42 10.43
C SER A 222 6.79 11.99 11.20
N ALA A 223 5.62 12.13 10.58
CA ALA A 223 4.36 11.66 11.16
C ALA A 223 4.22 10.15 10.96
N ASP A 224 3.82 9.46 12.02
CA ASP A 224 3.51 8.04 12.00
C ASP A 224 1.99 7.85 11.89
N TYR A 225 1.55 7.00 10.97
CA TYR A 225 0.14 6.62 10.87
C TYR A 225 -0.05 5.19 10.37
N GLY A 226 -1.11 4.56 10.86
CA GLY A 226 -1.46 3.19 10.49
C GLY A 226 -2.05 3.12 9.08
N ILE A 227 -1.66 2.11 8.32
CA ILE A 227 -2.18 1.86 6.98
C ILE A 227 -3.24 0.76 7.03
N SER A 228 -4.36 0.97 6.34
CA SER A 228 -5.29 -0.05 5.91
C SER A 228 -5.34 -0.06 4.39
N LEU A 229 -5.64 -1.21 3.77
CA LEU A 229 -5.50 -1.38 2.32
C LEU A 229 -6.79 -1.92 1.71
N GLY A 230 -7.39 -1.16 0.79
CA GLY A 230 -8.49 -1.59 -0.05
C GLY A 230 -8.01 -1.86 -1.47
N PHE A 231 -8.37 -3.00 -2.06
CA PHE A 231 -7.90 -3.34 -3.41
C PHE A 231 -8.84 -4.28 -4.15
N GLY A 232 -8.79 -4.20 -5.48
CA GLY A 232 -9.41 -5.14 -6.39
C GLY A 232 -8.54 -6.37 -6.63
N LYS A 233 -9.13 -7.44 -7.09
CA LYS A 233 -8.48 -8.75 -7.31
C LYS A 233 -7.22 -8.71 -8.17
N ASN A 234 -7.10 -7.73 -9.08
CA ASN A 234 -6.00 -7.64 -10.03
C ASN A 234 -4.91 -6.63 -9.62
N ALA A 235 -5.03 -6.02 -8.43
CA ALA A 235 -4.08 -4.99 -7.99
C ALA A 235 -2.70 -5.56 -7.71
N PHE A 236 -2.63 -6.67 -6.99
CA PHE A 236 -1.40 -7.30 -6.54
C PHE A 236 -1.29 -8.74 -7.04
N ALA A 237 -0.07 -9.20 -7.23
CA ALA A 237 0.23 -10.60 -7.47
C ALA A 237 1.22 -11.10 -6.43
N PHE A 238 0.91 -12.24 -5.86
CA PHE A 238 1.79 -13.01 -4.99
C PHE A 238 1.96 -14.40 -5.60
N ALA A 239 3.17 -14.87 -5.72
CA ALA A 239 3.48 -16.18 -6.29
C ALA A 239 4.52 -16.90 -5.45
N THR A 240 4.37 -18.20 -5.32
CA THR A 240 5.36 -19.08 -4.72
C THR A 240 5.83 -20.10 -5.74
N ALA A 241 7.01 -20.63 -5.53
CA ALA A 241 7.54 -21.67 -6.38
C ALA A 241 8.20 -22.79 -5.54
N ASP A 242 8.12 -23.98 -6.09
CA ASP A 242 8.72 -25.17 -5.48
C ASP A 242 10.25 -25.13 -5.54
N LEU A 243 10.89 -25.26 -4.40
CA LEU A 243 12.33 -25.42 -4.34
C LEU A 243 12.72 -26.89 -4.64
N ILE A 244 13.80 -27.05 -5.40
CA ILE A 244 14.34 -28.37 -5.74
C ILE A 244 14.82 -29.08 -4.47
N MET A 245 14.46 -30.37 -4.33
CA MET A 245 14.91 -31.18 -3.21
C MET A 245 16.38 -31.59 -3.38
N PRO A 246 17.25 -31.21 -2.43
CA PRO A 246 18.66 -31.58 -2.51
C PRO A 246 18.83 -33.11 -2.35
N LYS A 247 19.75 -33.68 -3.11
CA LYS A 247 20.16 -35.08 -2.98
C LYS A 247 21.43 -35.17 -2.11
N GLY A 248 21.53 -36.23 -1.29
CA GLY A 248 22.72 -36.42 -0.45
C GLY A 248 22.69 -35.71 0.90
N VAL A 249 21.53 -35.25 1.35
CA VAL A 249 21.27 -34.71 2.70
C VAL A 249 20.65 -35.81 3.57
N ASP A 250 20.81 -35.70 4.89
CA ASP A 250 20.26 -36.63 5.87
C ASP A 250 18.72 -36.68 5.83
N PHE A 251 18.09 -35.51 5.73
CA PHE A 251 16.64 -35.39 5.64
C PHE A 251 16.25 -34.17 4.81
N SER A 252 15.30 -34.34 3.90
CA SER A 252 14.64 -33.26 3.20
C SER A 252 13.17 -33.61 2.99
N ALA A 253 12.31 -32.62 3.24
CA ALA A 253 10.87 -32.70 3.00
C ALA A 253 10.35 -31.38 2.43
N ARG A 254 9.29 -31.45 1.65
CA ARG A 254 8.58 -30.28 1.12
C ARG A 254 7.08 -30.52 1.28
N GLU A 255 6.38 -29.49 1.69
CA GLU A 255 4.94 -29.50 1.82
C GLU A 255 4.39 -28.16 1.34
N GLU A 256 3.22 -28.19 0.73
CA GLU A 256 2.48 -27.01 0.28
C GLU A 256 1.22 -26.88 1.13
N MET A 257 1.00 -25.67 1.65
CA MET A 257 -0.21 -25.33 2.39
C MET A 257 -0.64 -23.92 1.98
N ASP A 258 -1.92 -23.77 1.64
CA ASP A 258 -2.54 -22.49 1.22
C ASP A 258 -1.76 -21.79 0.08
N GLY A 259 -1.21 -22.55 -0.86
CA GLY A 259 -0.44 -22.03 -1.99
C GLY A 259 1.00 -21.62 -1.64
N ILE A 260 1.46 -21.86 -0.41
CA ILE A 260 2.84 -21.59 0.01
C ILE A 260 3.59 -22.93 0.12
N SER A 261 4.63 -23.07 -0.72
CA SER A 261 5.50 -24.27 -0.70
C SER A 261 6.69 -24.02 0.23
N MET A 262 6.83 -24.87 1.23
CA MET A 262 7.89 -24.78 2.24
C MET A 262 8.76 -26.04 2.19
N ARG A 263 10.08 -25.85 2.18
CA ARG A 263 11.07 -26.91 2.19
C ARG A 263 11.84 -26.93 3.51
N VAL A 264 12.00 -28.10 4.09
CA VAL A 264 12.86 -28.37 5.25
C VAL A 264 14.05 -29.19 4.80
N VAL A 265 15.25 -28.79 5.15
CA VAL A 265 16.50 -29.53 4.88
C VAL A 265 17.30 -29.66 6.17
N ARG A 266 17.77 -30.87 6.45
CA ARG A 266 18.61 -31.13 7.60
C ARG A 266 19.82 -31.99 7.14
N GLN A 267 21.00 -31.70 7.67
CA GLN A 267 22.20 -32.41 7.39
C GLN A 267 23.13 -32.43 8.62
N TYR A 268 23.80 -33.53 8.86
CA TYR A 268 24.82 -33.61 9.88
C TYR A 268 26.12 -32.91 9.45
N THR A 269 26.70 -32.12 10.33
CA THR A 269 27.98 -31.43 10.11
C THR A 269 29.04 -32.05 11.03
N ILE A 270 29.97 -32.78 10.44
CA ILE A 270 31.03 -33.54 11.18
C ILE A 270 31.95 -32.57 11.93
N ALA A 271 32.20 -31.37 11.37
CA ALA A 271 33.13 -30.40 11.95
C ALA A 271 32.66 -29.83 13.30
N ASP A 272 31.33 -29.70 13.50
CA ASP A 272 30.76 -29.04 14.68
C ASP A 272 29.89 -29.99 15.51
N ASP A 273 29.77 -31.26 15.12
CA ASP A 273 28.85 -32.23 15.74
C ASP A 273 27.41 -31.69 15.91
N LYS A 274 26.86 -31.10 14.84
CA LYS A 274 25.55 -30.47 14.82
C LYS A 274 24.68 -30.98 13.69
N PHE A 275 23.36 -30.91 13.90
CA PHE A 275 22.35 -31.15 12.88
C PHE A 275 21.64 -29.82 12.51
N PRO A 276 22.27 -28.96 11.70
CA PRO A 276 21.60 -27.76 11.23
C PRO A 276 20.34 -28.13 10.45
N CYS A 277 19.25 -27.42 10.77
CA CYS A 277 17.98 -27.52 10.09
C CYS A 277 17.64 -26.16 9.48
N ARG A 278 17.31 -26.14 8.19
CA ARG A 278 16.97 -24.95 7.43
C ARG A 278 15.57 -25.08 6.87
N LEU A 279 14.80 -24.00 7.03
CA LEU A 279 13.49 -23.81 6.43
C LEU A 279 13.63 -22.82 5.27
N ASP A 280 13.19 -23.21 4.08
CA ASP A 280 13.27 -22.38 2.89
C ASP A 280 11.88 -22.18 2.28
N VAL A 281 11.58 -20.96 1.87
CA VAL A 281 10.43 -20.61 1.04
C VAL A 281 10.92 -19.76 -0.12
N LEU A 282 10.43 -20.02 -1.31
CA LEU A 282 10.66 -19.18 -2.47
C LEU A 282 9.34 -18.50 -2.84
N TYR A 283 9.29 -17.20 -2.71
CA TYR A 283 8.13 -16.40 -3.04
C TYR A 283 8.53 -15.11 -3.77
N GLY A 284 7.58 -14.49 -4.41
CA GLY A 284 7.73 -13.19 -5.02
C GLY A 284 6.40 -12.47 -5.03
N TYR A 285 6.44 -11.16 -4.97
CA TYR A 285 5.26 -10.31 -5.02
C TYR A 285 5.51 -9.10 -5.91
N LYS A 286 4.43 -8.57 -6.48
CA LYS A 286 4.49 -7.40 -7.35
C LYS A 286 3.15 -6.69 -7.39
N THR A 287 3.17 -5.38 -7.33
CA THR A 287 2.03 -4.53 -7.68
C THR A 287 1.88 -4.53 -9.21
N ILE A 288 0.73 -5.03 -9.70
CA ILE A 288 0.43 -5.14 -11.13
C ILE A 288 -0.35 -3.93 -11.62
N ARG A 289 -1.43 -3.57 -10.89
CA ARG A 289 -2.30 -2.45 -11.20
C ARG A 289 -2.53 -1.61 -9.96
N GLU A 290 -1.63 -0.67 -9.71
CA GLU A 290 -1.70 0.22 -8.55
C GLU A 290 -3.00 1.05 -8.50
N GLN A 291 -3.59 1.32 -9.66
CA GLN A 291 -4.86 2.04 -9.79
C GLN A 291 -6.08 1.28 -9.24
N GLU A 292 -5.98 -0.04 -9.10
CA GLU A 292 -7.00 -0.89 -8.47
C GLU A 292 -6.77 -1.06 -6.96
N ALA A 293 -5.88 -0.29 -6.38
CA ALA A 293 -5.64 -0.26 -4.94
C ALA A 293 -5.76 1.16 -4.38
N VAL A 294 -6.14 1.24 -3.13
CA VAL A 294 -6.23 2.48 -2.35
C VAL A 294 -5.82 2.18 -0.92
N ARG A 295 -5.08 3.05 -0.31
CA ARG A 295 -4.74 2.95 1.10
C ARG A 295 -5.54 3.95 1.92
N ILE A 296 -5.83 3.59 3.15
CA ILE A 296 -6.50 4.42 4.13
C ILE A 296 -5.50 4.65 5.25
N GLY A 297 -5.12 5.90 5.44
CA GLY A 297 -4.22 6.34 6.51
C GLY A 297 -5.03 6.88 7.68
N SER A 298 -4.83 6.32 8.87
CA SER A 298 -5.48 6.75 10.12
C SER A 298 -4.56 6.47 11.31
N ASN A 299 -4.90 7.02 12.46
CA ASN A 299 -4.13 6.74 13.70
C ASN A 299 -4.35 5.34 14.22
#